data_41659b3fe1c0c8eaa46dbb2cb5a8d379
#
_entry.id   41659b3fe1c0c8eaa46dbb2cb5a8d379
#
_cell.length_a   1.000
_cell.length_b   1.000
_cell.length_c   1.000
_cell.angle_alpha   90.00
_cell.angle_beta   90.00
_cell.angle_gamma   90.00
#
_symmetry.space_group_name_H-M   'P 1'
#
loop_
_entity.id
_entity.type
_entity.pdbx_description
1 polymer ?
#
loop_
_entity_poly.entity_id
_entity_poly.type
_entity_poly.pdbx_seq_one_letter_code
_entity_poly.pdbx_strand_id
1 'polypeptide(L)'
;ARRQDHGGVLMLIDLDRFKAVNDRFGHAAGDLVLTSVAGVLQNFVRETDTVARLGGDEFAILMPAAVVGESQQRIATLDRLLNRHIVRYGNAKIAVRASIGCQAFTGRDTESDLLAGADEMMYAKKTATRKDRRG
;
A
#
# COMPACT_ATOMS: atom_id res chain seq x y z
N ALA A 1 -30.64 6.02 2.29
CA ALA A 1 -29.35 6.62 2.11
C ALA A 1 -28.80 6.28 0.75
N ARG A 2 -28.27 7.22 0.11
CA ARG A 2 -27.71 7.02 -1.20
C ARG A 2 -26.31 6.50 -1.09
N ARG A 3 -25.97 5.54 -1.93
CA ARG A 3 -24.64 4.94 -1.87
C ARG A 3 -23.53 5.95 -2.17
N GLN A 4 -23.80 6.89 -3.05
CA GLN A 4 -22.81 7.90 -3.37
C GLN A 4 -22.51 8.86 -2.24
N ASP A 5 -23.36 8.90 -1.21
CA ASP A 5 -23.12 9.70 -0.03
C ASP A 5 -22.27 8.95 0.99
N HIS A 6 -22.10 7.64 0.79
CA HIS A 6 -21.27 6.84 1.65
C HIS A 6 -19.83 6.92 1.16
N GLY A 7 -18.96 7.26 2.04
CA GLY A 7 -17.55 7.23 1.73
C GLY A 7 -16.98 5.84 1.93
N GLY A 8 -15.75 5.81 2.32
CA GLY A 8 -15.05 4.58 2.60
C GLY A 8 -13.70 4.88 3.19
N VAL A 9 -12.79 3.94 3.05
CA VAL A 9 -11.43 4.07 3.56
C VAL A 9 -10.44 3.79 2.43
N LEU A 10 -9.44 4.65 2.32
CA LEU A 10 -8.31 4.46 1.43
C LEU A 10 -7.15 3.97 2.28
N MET A 11 -6.63 2.80 1.97
CA MET A 11 -5.47 2.23 2.64
C MET A 11 -4.25 2.47 1.75
N LEU A 12 -3.19 3.02 2.33
CA LEU A 12 -1.95 3.34 1.61
C LEU A 12 -0.84 2.44 2.11
N ILE A 13 -0.16 1.79 1.19
CA ILE A 13 0.91 0.83 1.50
C ILE A 13 2.20 1.29 0.83
N ASP A 14 3.25 1.40 1.61
CA ASP A 14 4.57 1.81 1.14
C ASP A 14 5.57 0.73 1.53
N LEU A 15 6.33 0.24 0.56
CA LEU A 15 7.36 -0.77 0.83
C LEU A 15 8.61 -0.09 1.37
N ASP A 16 8.96 -0.42 2.60
CA ASP A 16 10.12 0.16 3.27
C ASP A 16 11.41 -0.41 2.67
N ARG A 17 12.36 0.45 2.42
CA ARG A 17 13.70 0.08 1.93
C ARG A 17 13.68 -0.68 0.60
N PHE A 18 12.69 -0.42 -0.22
CA PHE A 18 12.61 -1.10 -1.52
C PHE A 18 13.83 -0.81 -2.40
N LYS A 19 14.34 0.41 -2.34
CA LYS A 19 15.56 0.77 -3.06
C LYS A 19 16.74 -0.11 -2.64
N ALA A 20 16.85 -0.39 -1.33
CA ALA A 20 17.90 -1.26 -0.82
C ALA A 20 17.80 -2.68 -1.38
N VAL A 21 16.57 -3.17 -1.59
CA VAL A 21 16.36 -4.48 -2.22
C VAL A 21 16.92 -4.47 -3.64
N ASN A 22 16.57 -3.45 -4.43
CA ASN A 22 17.08 -3.31 -5.79
C ASN A 22 18.60 -3.18 -5.81
N ASP A 23 19.16 -2.40 -4.91
CA ASP A 23 20.61 -2.17 -4.86
C ASP A 23 21.36 -3.46 -4.48
N ARG A 24 20.78 -4.26 -3.59
CA ARG A 24 21.45 -5.48 -3.10
C ARG A 24 21.23 -6.68 -4.01
N PHE A 25 20.02 -6.87 -4.51
CA PHE A 25 19.64 -8.09 -5.23
C PHE A 25 19.37 -7.86 -6.72
N GLY A 26 19.29 -6.62 -7.17
CA GLY A 26 19.02 -6.25 -8.55
C GLY A 26 17.55 -5.98 -8.81
N HIS A 27 17.27 -5.36 -9.95
CA HIS A 27 15.91 -4.96 -10.31
C HIS A 27 14.98 -6.14 -10.56
N ALA A 28 15.51 -7.26 -11.05
CA ALA A 28 14.68 -8.46 -11.22
C ALA A 28 14.13 -8.96 -9.88
N ALA A 29 14.95 -8.89 -8.83
CA ALA A 29 14.50 -9.26 -7.49
C ALA A 29 13.46 -8.26 -6.98
N GLY A 30 13.68 -6.97 -7.22
CA GLY A 30 12.71 -5.93 -6.86
C GLY A 30 11.37 -6.14 -7.55
N ASP A 31 11.39 -6.47 -8.84
CA ASP A 31 10.15 -6.76 -9.58
C ASP A 31 9.43 -7.97 -9.01
N LEU A 32 10.17 -8.99 -8.60
CA LEU A 32 9.59 -10.16 -7.98
C LEU A 32 8.93 -9.83 -6.65
N VAL A 33 9.57 -8.96 -5.84
CA VAL A 33 8.98 -8.47 -4.59
C VAL A 33 7.68 -7.74 -4.87
N LEU A 34 7.66 -6.84 -5.85
CA LEU A 34 6.46 -6.08 -6.22
C LEU A 34 5.33 -7.00 -6.67
N THR A 35 5.63 -7.97 -7.52
CA THR A 35 4.64 -8.94 -8.00
C THR A 35 4.09 -9.77 -6.83
N SER A 36 4.97 -10.18 -5.93
CA SER A 36 4.57 -10.97 -4.78
C SER A 36 3.67 -10.17 -3.82
N VAL A 37 4.03 -8.91 -3.57
CA VAL A 37 3.21 -8.00 -2.74
C VAL A 37 1.85 -7.78 -3.39
N ALA A 38 1.82 -7.53 -4.70
CA ALA A 38 0.56 -7.36 -5.42
C ALA A 38 -0.34 -8.59 -5.25
N GLY A 39 0.24 -9.78 -5.29
CA GLY A 39 -0.48 -11.02 -5.05
C GLY A 39 -1.08 -11.10 -3.65
N VAL A 40 -0.30 -10.71 -2.64
CA VAL A 40 -0.80 -10.66 -1.26
C VAL A 40 -1.99 -9.71 -1.15
N LEU A 41 -1.88 -8.53 -1.76
CA LEU A 41 -2.96 -7.53 -1.73
C LEU A 41 -4.21 -8.04 -2.43
N GLN A 42 -4.07 -8.66 -3.60
CA GLN A 42 -5.20 -9.20 -4.35
C GLN A 42 -5.92 -10.31 -3.59
N ASN A 43 -5.19 -11.14 -2.86
CA ASN A 43 -5.79 -12.19 -2.04
C ASN A 43 -6.45 -11.63 -0.78
N PHE A 44 -5.96 -10.50 -0.29
CA PHE A 44 -6.47 -9.87 0.93
C PHE A 44 -7.79 -9.13 0.70
N VAL A 45 -7.95 -8.48 -0.46
CA VAL A 45 -9.07 -7.59 -0.70
C VAL A 45 -10.36 -8.33 -1.00
N ARG A 46 -11.48 -7.65 -0.79
CA ARG A 46 -12.82 -8.13 -1.15
C ARG A 46 -13.15 -7.70 -2.56
N GLU A 47 -14.19 -8.31 -3.16
CA GLU A 47 -14.61 -7.96 -4.52
C GLU A 47 -14.93 -6.48 -4.69
N THR A 48 -15.45 -5.85 -3.63
CA THR A 48 -15.82 -4.43 -3.68
C THR A 48 -14.61 -3.51 -3.55
N ASP A 49 -13.46 -4.04 -3.17
CA ASP A 49 -12.25 -3.25 -3.00
C ASP A 49 -11.46 -3.15 -4.29
N THR A 50 -10.74 -2.06 -4.46
CA THR A 50 -9.87 -1.87 -5.63
C THR A 50 -8.43 -1.73 -5.16
N VAL A 51 -7.54 -2.49 -5.79
CA VAL A 51 -6.10 -2.38 -5.55
C VAL A 51 -5.50 -1.58 -6.70
N ALA A 52 -4.63 -0.62 -6.36
CA ALA A 52 -3.92 0.17 -7.35
C ALA A 52 -2.44 0.29 -6.96
N ARG A 53 -1.59 0.35 -7.96
CA ARG A 53 -0.18 0.68 -7.76
C ARG A 53 0.00 2.15 -8.11
N LEU A 54 0.49 2.93 -7.16
CA LEU A 54 0.62 4.38 -7.32
C LEU A 54 1.98 4.78 -7.89
N GLY A 55 3.01 4.08 -7.51
CA GLY A 55 4.36 4.38 -7.94
C GLY A 55 5.20 3.12 -7.85
N GLY A 56 6.53 3.28 -7.84
CA GLY A 56 7.44 2.16 -7.86
C GLY A 56 7.21 1.16 -6.73
N ASP A 57 7.06 1.67 -5.54
CA ASP A 57 6.95 0.84 -4.33
C ASP A 57 5.73 1.21 -3.48
N GLU A 58 4.71 1.78 -4.10
CA GLU A 58 3.53 2.31 -3.42
C GLU A 58 2.27 1.68 -3.97
N PHE A 59 1.38 1.25 -3.07
CA PHE A 59 0.10 0.66 -3.42
C PHE A 59 -1.02 1.34 -2.64
N ALA A 60 -2.23 1.24 -3.15
CA ALA A 60 -3.42 1.71 -2.45
C ALA A 60 -4.51 0.66 -2.56
N ILE A 61 -5.35 0.59 -1.53
CA ILE A 61 -6.56 -0.21 -1.55
C ILE A 61 -7.72 0.72 -1.25
N LEU A 62 -8.65 0.80 -2.18
CA LEU A 62 -9.85 1.60 -2.02
C LEU A 62 -10.96 0.69 -1.50
N MET A 63 -11.47 0.99 -0.32
CA MET A 63 -12.49 0.18 0.35
C MET A 63 -13.78 0.98 0.50
N PRO A 64 -14.69 0.89 -0.50
CA PRO A 64 -15.94 1.64 -0.45
C PRO A 64 -16.80 1.18 0.73
N ALA A 65 -17.50 2.14 1.35
CA ALA A 65 -18.41 1.89 2.45
C ALA A 65 -17.76 1.30 3.71
N ALA A 66 -16.44 1.18 3.75
CA ALA A 66 -15.74 0.77 4.96
C ALA A 66 -15.73 1.92 5.96
N VAL A 67 -15.66 1.58 7.24
CA VAL A 67 -15.50 2.56 8.31
C VAL A 67 -14.14 2.39 8.98
N VAL A 68 -13.56 3.49 9.42
CA VAL A 68 -12.19 3.48 9.97
C VAL A 68 -12.03 2.48 11.11
N GLY A 69 -13.02 2.39 12.01
CA GLY A 69 -12.94 1.47 13.14
C GLY A 69 -12.80 0.01 12.74
N GLU A 70 -13.57 -0.43 11.73
CA GLU A 70 -13.47 -1.79 11.20
C GLU A 70 -12.19 -2.00 10.42
N SER A 71 -11.71 -0.95 9.78
CA SER A 71 -10.49 -1.02 8.97
C SER A 71 -9.25 -1.23 9.81
N GLN A 72 -9.25 -0.87 11.08
CA GLN A 72 -8.11 -1.08 11.97
C GLN A 72 -7.74 -2.56 12.07
N GLN A 73 -8.74 -3.43 12.16
CA GLN A 73 -8.48 -4.88 12.19
C GLN A 73 -7.93 -5.38 10.87
N ARG A 74 -8.46 -4.86 9.76
CA ARG A 74 -7.97 -5.23 8.43
C ARG A 74 -6.55 -4.76 8.22
N ILE A 75 -6.22 -3.56 8.69
CA ILE A 75 -4.85 -3.04 8.62
C ILE A 75 -3.90 -3.93 9.42
N ALA A 76 -4.29 -4.31 10.64
CA ALA A 76 -3.46 -5.18 11.46
C ALA A 76 -3.21 -6.53 10.79
N THR A 77 -4.23 -7.09 10.15
CA THR A 77 -4.09 -8.34 9.42
C THR A 77 -3.14 -8.19 8.23
N LEU A 78 -3.34 -7.14 7.44
CA LEU A 78 -2.48 -6.90 6.27
C LEU A 78 -1.04 -6.62 6.68
N ASP A 79 -0.86 -5.86 7.76
CA ASP A 79 0.47 -5.59 8.30
C ASP A 79 1.21 -6.89 8.61
N ARG A 80 0.55 -7.83 9.29
CA ARG A 80 1.15 -9.13 9.57
C ARG A 80 1.45 -9.91 8.30
N LEU A 81 0.51 -9.93 7.35
CA LEU A 81 0.71 -10.66 6.09
C LEU A 81 1.90 -10.12 5.32
N LEU A 82 2.03 -8.80 5.21
CA LEU A 82 3.12 -8.19 4.47
C LEU A 82 4.45 -8.28 5.21
N ASN A 83 4.48 -7.97 6.50
CA ASN A 83 5.73 -7.86 7.24
C ASN A 83 6.26 -9.21 7.72
N ARG A 84 5.55 -10.30 7.45
CA ARG A 84 6.02 -11.67 7.65
C ARG A 84 6.27 -12.38 6.34
N HIS A 85 5.96 -11.72 5.23
CA HIS A 85 6.11 -12.32 3.90
C HIS A 85 7.58 -12.34 3.49
N ILE A 86 8.00 -13.46 2.96
CA ILE A 86 9.36 -13.64 2.49
C ILE A 86 9.32 -14.03 1.01
N VAL A 87 10.09 -13.33 0.20
CA VAL A 87 10.22 -13.60 -1.22
C VAL A 87 11.54 -14.31 -1.43
N ARG A 88 11.50 -15.44 -2.09
CA ARG A 88 12.71 -16.21 -2.43
C ARG A 88 13.21 -15.80 -3.80
N TYR A 89 14.47 -15.43 -3.87
CA TYR A 89 15.12 -15.08 -5.12
C TYR A 89 16.45 -15.82 -5.18
N GLY A 90 16.50 -16.87 -6.01
CA GLY A 90 17.65 -17.78 -6.02
C GLY A 90 17.83 -18.40 -4.64
N ASN A 91 19.00 -18.22 -4.06
CA ASN A 91 19.30 -18.70 -2.70
C ASN A 91 18.99 -17.64 -1.63
N ALA A 92 18.59 -16.46 -2.05
CA ALA A 92 18.31 -15.37 -1.11
C ALA A 92 16.88 -15.41 -0.63
N LYS A 93 16.67 -14.95 0.60
CA LYS A 93 15.36 -14.74 1.20
C LYS A 93 15.21 -13.25 1.48
N ILE A 94 14.25 -12.64 0.81
CA ILE A 94 14.02 -11.19 0.93
C ILE A 94 12.79 -10.98 1.81
N ALA A 95 12.99 -10.40 2.99
CA ALA A 95 11.89 -10.08 3.88
C ALA A 95 11.19 -8.81 3.41
N VAL A 96 9.89 -8.90 3.22
CA VAL A 96 9.08 -7.72 2.88
C VAL A 96 8.89 -6.88 4.14
N ARG A 97 9.02 -5.58 3.99
CA ARG A 97 8.72 -4.61 5.04
C ARG A 97 7.84 -3.52 4.44
N ALA A 98 6.74 -3.25 5.09
CA ALA A 98 5.77 -2.29 4.57
C ALA A 98 5.20 -1.45 5.70
N SER A 99 4.90 -0.20 5.37
CA SER A 99 4.19 0.73 6.25
C SER A 99 2.80 0.95 5.67
N ILE A 100 1.78 0.89 6.52
CA ILE A 100 0.39 0.99 6.10
C ILE A 100 -0.27 2.13 6.87
N GLY A 101 -0.96 2.99 6.13
CA GLY A 101 -1.80 4.03 6.71
C GLY A 101 -3.18 3.96 6.12
N CYS A 102 -4.14 4.66 6.70
CA CYS A 102 -5.47 4.73 6.13
C CYS A 102 -6.04 6.13 6.28
N GLN A 103 -6.98 6.45 5.41
CA GLN A 103 -7.65 7.74 5.39
C GLN A 103 -9.09 7.53 4.95
N ALA A 104 -10.01 8.15 5.67
CA ALA A 104 -11.42 8.14 5.28
C ALA A 104 -11.63 9.05 4.07
N PHE A 105 -12.56 8.69 3.21
CA PHE A 105 -12.98 9.56 2.11
C PHE A 105 -14.51 9.63 2.07
N THR A 106 -15.02 10.66 1.37
CA THR A 106 -16.46 10.85 1.21
C THR A 106 -16.93 10.22 -0.10
N GLY A 107 -18.24 10.00 -0.21
CA GLY A 107 -18.83 9.48 -1.42
C GLY A 107 -18.82 10.47 -2.60
N ARG A 108 -18.36 11.70 -2.37
CA ARG A 108 -18.27 12.70 -3.44
C ARG A 108 -17.01 12.59 -4.27
N ASP A 109 -15.99 11.93 -3.73
CA ASP A 109 -14.72 11.79 -4.44
C ASP A 109 -14.82 10.68 -5.47
N THR A 110 -14.23 10.90 -6.65
CA THR A 110 -14.08 9.82 -7.62
C THR A 110 -12.89 8.96 -7.27
N GLU A 111 -12.91 7.73 -7.75
CA GLU A 111 -11.75 6.83 -7.56
C GLU A 111 -10.48 7.46 -8.10
N SER A 112 -10.57 8.10 -9.27
CA SER A 112 -9.42 8.76 -9.89
C SER A 112 -8.87 9.88 -9.01
N ASP A 113 -9.77 10.71 -8.45
CA ASP A 113 -9.36 11.81 -7.56
C ASP A 113 -8.67 11.29 -6.30
N LEU A 114 -9.22 10.21 -5.74
CA LEU A 114 -8.66 9.61 -4.52
C LEU A 114 -7.27 9.05 -4.76
N LEU A 115 -7.07 8.36 -5.86
CA LEU A 115 -5.77 7.78 -6.18
C LEU A 115 -4.74 8.85 -6.51
N ALA A 116 -5.14 9.92 -7.18
CA ALA A 116 -4.24 11.05 -7.45
C ALA A 116 -3.82 11.72 -6.14
N GLY A 117 -4.78 11.94 -5.23
CA GLY A 117 -4.48 12.51 -3.92
C GLY A 117 -3.56 11.62 -3.09
N ALA A 118 -3.78 10.32 -3.15
CA ALA A 118 -2.94 9.35 -2.45
C ALA A 118 -1.50 9.39 -2.95
N ASP A 119 -1.31 9.48 -4.27
CA ASP A 119 0.01 9.57 -4.86
C ASP A 119 0.75 10.82 -4.38
N GLU A 120 0.05 11.97 -4.35
CA GLU A 120 0.63 13.21 -3.83
C GLU A 120 1.01 13.08 -2.36
N MET A 121 0.17 12.47 -1.55
CA MET A 121 0.42 12.26 -0.13
C MET A 121 1.65 11.39 0.11
N MET A 122 1.79 10.32 -0.65
CA MET A 122 2.93 9.42 -0.54
C MET A 122 4.21 10.12 -0.93
N TYR A 123 4.18 10.94 -1.98
CA TYR A 123 5.33 11.72 -2.40
C TYR A 123 5.77 12.69 -1.30
N ALA A 124 4.82 13.42 -0.72
CA ALA A 124 5.09 14.36 0.36
C ALA A 124 5.68 13.67 1.59
N LYS A 125 5.13 12.52 1.94
CA LYS A 125 5.61 11.72 3.07
C LYS A 125 7.05 11.26 2.86
N LYS A 126 7.37 10.76 1.69
CA LYS A 126 8.74 10.32 1.37
C LYS A 126 9.73 11.48 1.38
N THR A 127 9.33 12.62 0.85
CA THR A 127 10.16 13.81 0.85
C THR A 127 10.44 14.28 2.27
N ALA A 128 9.45 14.32 3.13
CA ALA A 128 9.60 14.68 4.53
C ALA A 128 10.54 13.72 5.26
N THR A 129 10.36 12.41 5.03
CA THR A 129 11.21 11.39 5.63
C THR A 129 12.67 11.54 5.20
N ARG A 130 12.90 11.86 3.94
CA ARG A 130 14.27 12.10 3.44
C ARG A 130 14.92 13.31 4.10
N LYS A 131 14.15 14.38 4.30
CA LYS A 131 14.64 15.57 4.98
C LYS A 131 15.01 15.26 6.43
N ASP A 132 14.17 14.50 7.13
CA ASP A 132 14.44 14.10 8.50
C ASP A 132 15.73 13.29 8.62
N ARG A 133 15.97 12.41 7.68
CA ARG A 133 17.19 11.59 7.67
C ARG A 133 18.45 12.39 7.40
N ARG A 134 18.32 13.49 6.67
CA ARG A 134 19.44 14.37 6.37
C ARG A 134 19.74 15.36 7.48
N GLY A 135 18.70 15.69 8.22
CA GLY A 135 18.81 16.57 9.36
C GLY A 135 19.32 15.87 10.58
#